data_cf94850166d52501f0901940734bcfb1
#
_entry.id   cf94850166d52501f0901940734bcfb1
#
_cell.length_a   1.000
_cell.length_b   1.000
_cell.length_c   1.000
_cell.angle_alpha   90.00
_cell.angle_beta   90.00
_cell.angle_gamma   90.00
#
_symmetry.space_group_name_H-M   'P 1'
#
loop_
_entity.id
_entity.type
_entity.pdbx_description
1 polymer ?
#
loop_
_entity_poly.entity_id
_entity_poly.type
_entity_poly.pdbx_seq_one_letter_code
_entity_poly.pdbx_strand_id
1 'polypeptide(L)'
;MTNRVGESKVNNLTRRGLIVSGVAALAGGSMLTAAEAATGQISLRILSAGFIFGASGGSGVLVFEGHQYPLSIGGISAGATIGASGTDLVGTASHLRTPADINGVYTAVGAGLSVAGGRSAAQLRNANGVLLRLHGRQVGFMFSIDLSGMVISLQG
;
A
#
# COMPACT_ATOMS: atom_id res chain seq x y z
N MET A 1 71.69 40.79 10.33
CA MET A 1 72.06 39.56 9.62
C MET A 1 70.76 38.84 9.21
N THR A 2 70.39 39.11 8.00
CA THR A 2 70.43 38.24 6.86
C THR A 2 69.70 36.89 7.14
N ASN A 3 68.65 36.40 6.45
CA ASN A 3 68.35 36.48 5.06
C ASN A 3 67.02 35.75 4.76
N ARG A 4 66.26 36.30 3.86
CA ARG A 4 65.70 35.72 2.65
C ARG A 4 64.53 34.68 2.83
N VAL A 5 63.34 35.13 2.54
CA VAL A 5 62.70 35.17 1.24
C VAL A 5 62.74 33.80 0.52
N GLY A 6 61.59 33.21 0.44
CA GLY A 6 61.26 32.16 -0.48
C GLY A 6 59.94 32.50 -1.19
N GLU A 7 60.06 33.21 -2.29
CA GLU A 7 58.97 33.40 -3.24
C GLU A 7 58.57 32.05 -3.85
N SER A 8 57.35 31.68 -3.62
CA SER A 8 56.76 30.59 -4.36
C SER A 8 56.04 31.14 -5.57
N LYS A 9 56.63 30.92 -6.72
CA LYS A 9 56.12 31.24 -8.04
C LYS A 9 54.72 30.74 -8.26
N VAL A 10 53.83 31.67 -8.52
CA VAL A 10 52.54 31.40 -9.14
C VAL A 10 52.76 31.00 -10.58
N ASN A 11 52.67 29.76 -10.89
CA ASN A 11 52.68 29.32 -12.28
C ASN A 11 51.32 29.59 -12.92
N ASN A 12 51.31 30.66 -13.69
CA ASN A 12 50.25 30.93 -14.66
C ASN A 12 50.31 29.86 -15.75
N LEU A 13 49.50 28.84 -15.65
CA LEU A 13 49.23 27.92 -16.73
C LEU A 13 48.18 28.51 -17.64
N THR A 14 48.72 29.02 -18.71
CA THR A 14 48.14 29.48 -19.95
C THR A 14 46.90 28.69 -20.36
N ARG A 15 45.82 29.41 -20.53
CA ARG A 15 44.68 29.02 -21.30
C ARG A 15 45.08 28.65 -22.71
N ARG A 16 44.99 27.40 -23.05
CA ARG A 16 44.86 26.97 -24.44
C ARG A 16 43.63 26.13 -24.53
N GLY A 17 42.69 26.71 -25.25
CA GLY A 17 41.42 26.09 -25.58
C GLY A 17 41.56 24.77 -26.27
N LEU A 18 40.80 23.82 -25.77
CA LEU A 18 40.37 22.66 -26.52
C LEU A 18 38.86 22.74 -26.63
N ILE A 19 38.47 23.29 -27.75
CA ILE A 19 37.09 23.15 -28.23
C ILE A 19 36.96 21.69 -28.65
N VAL A 20 36.48 20.86 -27.78
CA VAL A 20 35.98 19.54 -28.15
C VAL A 20 34.51 19.73 -28.48
N SER A 21 34.25 19.79 -29.79
CA SER A 21 32.89 19.61 -30.32
C SER A 21 32.42 18.22 -29.97
N GLY A 22 31.81 18.06 -28.83
CA GLY A 22 31.06 16.86 -28.45
C GLY A 22 29.73 16.90 -29.20
N VAL A 23 29.59 16.05 -30.18
CA VAL A 23 28.30 15.69 -30.77
C VAL A 23 27.43 15.15 -29.66
N ALA A 24 26.43 15.93 -29.25
CA ALA A 24 25.37 15.46 -28.37
C ALA A 24 24.53 14.46 -29.16
N ALA A 25 24.84 13.19 -29.00
CA ALA A 25 23.92 12.12 -29.37
C ALA A 25 22.70 12.25 -28.47
N LEU A 26 21.62 12.77 -29.02
CA LEU A 26 20.28 12.67 -28.45
C LEU A 26 19.88 11.19 -28.47
N ALA A 27 20.39 10.43 -27.52
CA ALA A 27 19.77 9.19 -27.16
C ALA A 27 18.43 9.54 -26.51
N GLY A 28 17.39 9.50 -27.32
CA GLY A 28 16.01 9.51 -26.84
C GLY A 28 15.78 8.27 -26.01
N GLY A 29 16.23 8.28 -24.77
CA GLY A 29 15.85 7.32 -23.78
C GLY A 29 14.38 7.59 -23.46
N SER A 30 13.50 6.77 -24.01
CA SER A 30 12.14 6.64 -23.50
C SER A 30 12.28 6.27 -22.03
N MET A 31 12.16 7.24 -21.15
CA MET A 31 11.94 6.97 -19.74
C MET A 31 10.60 6.26 -19.66
N LEU A 32 10.66 4.94 -19.66
CA LEU A 32 9.57 4.15 -19.12
C LEU A 32 9.46 4.57 -17.68
N THR A 33 8.60 5.52 -17.39
CA THR A 33 8.13 5.78 -16.05
C THR A 33 7.43 4.49 -15.63
N ALA A 34 8.16 3.65 -14.91
CA ALA A 34 7.52 2.58 -14.16
C ALA A 34 6.46 3.28 -13.31
N ALA A 35 5.20 2.94 -13.53
CA ALA A 35 4.11 3.46 -12.74
C ALA A 35 4.46 3.15 -11.29
N GLU A 36 4.83 4.17 -10.54
CA GLU A 36 5.23 4.03 -9.15
C GLU A 36 4.02 3.51 -8.38
N ALA A 37 4.22 2.42 -7.66
CA ALA A 37 3.15 1.81 -6.93
C ALA A 37 2.69 2.77 -5.83
N ALA A 38 1.49 3.28 -5.95
CA ALA A 38 0.93 4.25 -5.04
C ALA A 38 0.18 3.57 -3.87
N THR A 39 -0.10 4.37 -2.86
CA THR A 39 -0.85 3.93 -1.68
C THR A 39 -2.19 4.65 -1.64
N GLY A 40 -3.29 3.89 -1.54
CA GLY A 40 -4.63 4.39 -1.32
C GLY A 40 -5.06 4.25 0.14
N GLN A 41 -6.07 5.02 0.53
CA GLN A 41 -6.76 4.82 1.80
C GLN A 41 -7.96 3.90 1.58
N ILE A 42 -8.21 3.00 2.53
CA ILE A 42 -9.31 2.06 2.45
C ILE A 42 -10.12 2.08 3.73
N SER A 43 -11.43 2.05 3.59
CA SER A 43 -12.38 1.84 4.67
C SER A 43 -13.32 0.72 4.31
N LEU A 44 -13.52 -0.21 5.24
CA LEU A 44 -14.34 -1.40 5.04
C LEU A 44 -15.33 -1.52 6.19
N ARG A 45 -16.55 -1.87 5.86
CA ARG A 45 -17.57 -2.26 6.84
C ARG A 45 -17.99 -3.69 6.56
N ILE A 46 -17.77 -4.56 7.52
CA ILE A 46 -18.08 -5.98 7.45
C ILE A 46 -19.22 -6.27 8.41
N LEU A 47 -20.25 -6.90 7.91
CA LEU A 47 -21.38 -7.36 8.68
C LEU A 47 -21.38 -8.88 8.66
N SER A 48 -21.53 -9.46 9.82
CA SER A 48 -21.63 -10.90 10.02
C SER A 48 -22.90 -11.23 10.78
N ALA A 49 -23.63 -12.20 10.28
CA ALA A 49 -24.83 -12.68 10.95
C ALA A 49 -24.92 -14.20 10.82
N GLY A 50 -25.32 -14.89 11.88
CA GLY A 50 -25.52 -16.34 11.82
C GLY A 50 -25.81 -16.96 13.16
N PHE A 51 -26.24 -18.22 13.07
CA PHE A 51 -26.46 -19.11 14.20
C PHE A 51 -25.77 -20.43 13.90
N ILE A 52 -24.64 -20.70 14.55
CA ILE A 52 -23.73 -21.84 14.32
C ILE A 52 -22.90 -21.68 13.04
N PHE A 53 -23.52 -21.40 11.89
CA PHE A 53 -22.84 -21.06 10.65
C PHE A 53 -23.29 -19.67 10.22
N GLY A 54 -22.36 -18.75 10.09
CA GLY A 54 -22.63 -17.36 9.74
C GLY A 54 -22.21 -17.02 8.31
N ALA A 55 -22.95 -16.11 7.70
CA ALA A 55 -22.54 -15.44 6.49
C ALA A 55 -21.92 -14.07 6.83
N SER A 56 -20.86 -13.74 6.16
CA SER A 56 -20.22 -12.43 6.27
C SER A 56 -20.07 -11.80 4.91
N GLY A 57 -20.36 -10.54 4.86
CA GLY A 57 -20.20 -9.74 3.67
C GLY A 57 -20.03 -8.27 4.07
N GLY A 58 -19.74 -7.44 3.12
CA GLY A 58 -19.54 -6.04 3.44
C GLY A 58 -19.39 -5.15 2.23
N SER A 59 -19.18 -3.90 2.53
CA SER A 59 -18.90 -2.86 1.56
C SER A 59 -17.70 -2.03 2.04
N GLY A 60 -17.12 -1.30 1.12
CA GLY A 60 -16.01 -0.40 1.45
C GLY A 60 -15.83 0.68 0.42
N VAL A 61 -14.86 1.51 0.67
CA VAL A 61 -14.44 2.56 -0.26
C VAL A 61 -12.91 2.57 -0.29
N LEU A 62 -12.36 2.56 -1.48
CA LEU A 62 -10.96 2.87 -1.74
C LEU A 62 -10.87 4.33 -2.21
N VAL A 63 -10.06 5.12 -1.55
CA VAL A 63 -9.67 6.45 -2.02
C VAL A 63 -8.27 6.34 -2.62
N PHE A 64 -8.19 6.53 -3.93
CA PHE A 64 -6.96 6.41 -4.67
C PHE A 64 -6.85 7.57 -5.68
N GLU A 65 -5.74 8.28 -5.65
CA GLU A 65 -5.49 9.46 -6.49
C GLU A 65 -6.62 10.51 -6.47
N GLY A 66 -7.22 10.72 -5.28
CA GLY A 66 -8.29 11.68 -5.08
C GLY A 66 -9.68 11.21 -5.53
N HIS A 67 -9.81 10.00 -6.06
CA HIS A 67 -11.07 9.40 -6.47
C HIS A 67 -11.53 8.34 -5.46
N GLN A 68 -12.84 8.21 -5.34
CA GLN A 68 -13.47 7.21 -4.49
C GLN A 68 -14.00 6.06 -5.33
N TYR A 69 -13.63 4.86 -4.96
CA TYR A 69 -14.03 3.62 -5.64
C TYR A 69 -14.81 2.75 -4.65
N PRO A 70 -16.09 2.51 -4.87
CA PRO A 70 -16.87 1.64 -4.01
C PRO A 70 -16.41 0.19 -4.18
N LEU A 71 -16.39 -0.52 -3.07
CA LEU A 71 -15.92 -1.90 -2.97
C LEU A 71 -17.04 -2.82 -2.44
N SER A 72 -17.12 -4.01 -2.99
CA SER A 72 -17.87 -5.13 -2.42
C SER A 72 -16.92 -6.10 -1.74
N ILE A 73 -17.31 -6.63 -0.61
CA ILE A 73 -16.53 -7.57 0.18
C ILE A 73 -17.33 -8.84 0.39
N GLY A 74 -16.69 -9.97 0.12
CA GLY A 74 -17.25 -11.28 0.30
C GLY A 74 -16.20 -12.30 0.72
N GLY A 75 -16.55 -13.58 0.72
CA GLY A 75 -15.62 -14.69 0.98
C GLY A 75 -15.07 -14.75 2.41
N ILE A 76 -15.61 -13.96 3.32
CA ILE A 76 -15.13 -13.97 4.72
C ILE A 76 -15.75 -15.15 5.42
N SER A 77 -14.91 -16.04 5.92
CA SER A 77 -15.33 -17.12 6.80
C SER A 77 -15.62 -16.53 8.18
N ALA A 78 -16.89 -16.39 8.51
CA ALA A 78 -17.26 -16.23 9.90
C ALA A 78 -17.12 -17.60 10.55
N GLY A 79 -16.24 -17.72 11.53
CA GLY A 79 -16.22 -18.84 12.45
C GLY A 79 -17.58 -18.96 13.16
N ALA A 80 -17.74 -19.90 14.10
CA ALA A 80 -18.99 -20.08 14.84
C ALA A 80 -19.51 -18.73 15.37
N THR A 81 -20.49 -18.18 14.67
CA THR A 81 -21.06 -16.86 14.97
C THR A 81 -22.42 -17.08 15.59
N ILE A 82 -22.61 -16.61 16.80
CA ILE A 82 -23.93 -16.53 17.43
C ILE A 82 -24.32 -15.07 17.46
N GLY A 83 -25.32 -14.69 16.65
CA GLY A 83 -25.83 -13.34 16.57
C GLY A 83 -25.37 -12.53 15.37
N ALA A 84 -25.39 -11.23 15.50
CA ALA A 84 -24.94 -10.28 14.48
C ALA A 84 -23.82 -9.42 15.02
N SER A 85 -22.84 -9.12 14.17
CA SER A 85 -21.77 -8.20 14.52
C SER A 85 -21.39 -7.31 13.35
N GLY A 86 -20.89 -6.13 13.67
CA GLY A 86 -20.34 -5.20 12.70
C GLY A 86 -18.88 -4.90 13.04
N THR A 87 -18.06 -4.83 12.02
CA THR A 87 -16.66 -4.45 12.14
C THR A 87 -16.35 -3.35 11.14
N ASP A 88 -15.91 -2.23 11.65
CA ASP A 88 -15.42 -1.13 10.84
C ASP A 88 -13.89 -1.15 10.84
N LEU A 89 -13.31 -1.27 9.65
CA LEU A 89 -11.87 -1.31 9.43
C LEU A 89 -11.46 -0.13 8.57
N VAL A 90 -10.39 0.50 8.95
CA VAL A 90 -9.75 1.55 8.15
C VAL A 90 -8.27 1.24 8.00
N GLY A 91 -7.67 1.72 6.94
CA GLY A 91 -6.27 1.47 6.73
C GLY A 91 -5.76 1.93 5.37
N THR A 92 -4.71 1.27 4.91
CA THR A 92 -4.03 1.59 3.66
C THR A 92 -3.94 0.38 2.75
N ALA A 93 -4.08 0.64 1.45
CA ALA A 93 -3.80 -0.30 0.38
C ALA A 93 -2.53 0.17 -0.34
N SER A 94 -1.44 -0.56 -0.21
CA SER A 94 -0.15 -0.23 -0.80
C SER A 94 0.10 -1.08 -2.04
N HIS A 95 1.01 -0.61 -2.92
CA HIS A 95 1.38 -1.26 -4.17
C HIS A 95 0.26 -1.29 -5.21
N LEU A 96 -0.59 -0.26 -5.21
CA LEU A 96 -1.58 -0.05 -6.26
C LEU A 96 -0.92 0.66 -7.46
N ARG A 97 -1.15 0.17 -8.64
CA ARG A 97 -0.85 0.84 -9.91
C ARG A 97 -2.12 1.42 -10.52
N THR A 98 -3.19 0.69 -10.36
CA THR A 98 -4.53 1.06 -10.80
C THR A 98 -5.54 0.70 -9.70
N PRO A 99 -6.71 1.32 -9.68
CA PRO A 99 -7.75 0.94 -8.72
C PRO A 99 -8.17 -0.53 -8.84
N ALA A 100 -8.07 -1.10 -10.04
CA ALA A 100 -8.44 -2.48 -10.32
C ALA A 100 -7.53 -3.51 -9.61
N ASP A 101 -6.32 -3.13 -9.25
CA ASP A 101 -5.38 -4.02 -8.55
C ASP A 101 -5.89 -4.44 -7.17
N ILE A 102 -6.86 -3.68 -6.60
CA ILE A 102 -7.50 -4.00 -5.33
C ILE A 102 -8.34 -5.28 -5.41
N ASN A 103 -8.78 -5.67 -6.61
CA ASN A 103 -9.59 -6.87 -6.79
C ASN A 103 -8.80 -8.14 -6.47
N GLY A 104 -9.46 -9.07 -5.86
CA GLY A 104 -8.91 -10.41 -5.65
C GLY A 104 -9.15 -10.98 -4.27
N VAL A 105 -8.60 -12.16 -4.07
CA VAL A 105 -8.62 -12.88 -2.80
C VAL A 105 -7.44 -12.44 -1.96
N TYR A 106 -7.71 -12.12 -0.72
CA TYR A 106 -6.70 -11.68 0.24
C TYR A 106 -6.37 -12.78 1.24
N THR A 107 -5.11 -12.95 1.52
CA THR A 107 -4.58 -13.87 2.52
C THR A 107 -3.80 -13.13 3.59
N ALA A 108 -3.82 -13.64 4.80
CA ALA A 108 -3.08 -13.06 5.92
C ALA A 108 -1.56 -13.15 5.70
N VAL A 109 -0.84 -12.09 6.06
CA VAL A 109 0.61 -12.02 5.96
C VAL A 109 1.20 -11.89 7.37
N GLY A 110 2.22 -12.69 7.66
CA GLY A 110 2.89 -12.70 8.96
C GLY A 110 2.00 -13.25 10.07
N ALA A 111 1.95 -12.56 11.21
CA ALA A 111 1.08 -12.90 12.33
C ALA A 111 -0.43 -12.70 12.02
N GLY A 112 -0.73 -12.21 10.81
CA GLY A 112 -2.07 -12.06 10.26
C GLY A 112 -2.93 -11.07 11.00
N LEU A 113 -3.63 -11.57 12.01
CA LEU A 113 -4.57 -10.80 12.81
C LEU A 113 -4.07 -10.67 14.24
N SER A 114 -3.99 -9.47 14.75
CA SER A 114 -3.75 -9.22 16.16
C SER A 114 -4.95 -8.49 16.80
N VAL A 115 -5.39 -8.96 17.94
CA VAL A 115 -6.48 -8.34 18.71
C VAL A 115 -5.97 -8.04 20.11
N ALA A 116 -5.96 -6.77 20.47
CA ALA A 116 -5.59 -6.33 21.81
C ALA A 116 -6.48 -5.17 22.24
N GLY A 117 -7.09 -5.27 23.42
CA GLY A 117 -7.91 -4.19 24.00
C GLY A 117 -9.11 -3.77 23.14
N GLY A 118 -9.77 -4.71 22.42
CA GLY A 118 -10.90 -4.42 21.52
C GLY A 118 -10.52 -3.74 20.21
N ARG A 119 -9.23 -3.66 19.90
CA ARG A 119 -8.70 -3.19 18.61
C ARG A 119 -8.14 -4.37 17.85
N SER A 120 -8.42 -4.40 16.57
CA SER A 120 -7.87 -5.40 15.64
C SER A 120 -6.96 -4.74 14.64
N ALA A 121 -5.87 -5.43 14.31
CA ALA A 121 -4.98 -5.06 13.23
C ALA A 121 -4.75 -6.28 12.35
N ALA A 122 -4.82 -6.09 11.04
CA ALA A 122 -4.63 -7.16 10.07
C ALA A 122 -3.72 -6.69 8.93
N GLN A 123 -2.89 -7.60 8.45
CA GLN A 123 -2.15 -7.44 7.21
C GLN A 123 -2.55 -8.53 6.23
N LEU A 124 -2.96 -8.14 5.06
CA LEU A 124 -3.47 -9.03 4.02
C LEU A 124 -2.82 -8.71 2.69
N ARG A 125 -2.62 -9.72 1.86
CA ARG A 125 -2.05 -9.56 0.53
C ARG A 125 -2.90 -10.33 -0.49
N ASN A 126 -3.07 -9.73 -1.68
CA ASN A 126 -3.67 -10.40 -2.81
C ASN A 126 -2.63 -10.88 -3.84
N ALA A 127 -3.07 -11.59 -4.87
CA ALA A 127 -2.20 -12.08 -5.94
C ALA A 127 -1.57 -10.96 -6.79
N ASN A 128 -2.20 -9.79 -6.84
CA ASN A 128 -1.68 -8.62 -7.55
C ASN A 128 -0.55 -7.90 -6.79
N GLY A 129 -0.23 -8.38 -5.57
CA GLY A 129 0.81 -7.80 -4.72
C GLY A 129 0.34 -6.63 -3.86
N VAL A 130 -0.93 -6.29 -3.90
CA VAL A 130 -1.49 -5.24 -3.04
C VAL A 130 -1.45 -5.70 -1.59
N LEU A 131 -0.89 -4.85 -0.73
CA LEU A 131 -0.81 -5.08 0.70
C LEU A 131 -1.79 -4.16 1.42
N LEU A 132 -2.75 -4.77 2.10
CA LEU A 132 -3.67 -4.08 3.00
C LEU A 132 -3.13 -4.10 4.42
N ARG A 133 -3.09 -2.93 5.04
CA ARG A 133 -2.88 -2.78 6.49
C ARG A 133 -4.14 -2.17 7.07
N LEU A 134 -4.89 -2.98 7.77
CA LEU A 134 -6.20 -2.63 8.32
C LEU A 134 -6.12 -2.60 9.84
N HIS A 135 -6.85 -1.68 10.42
CA HIS A 135 -7.08 -1.61 11.87
C HIS A 135 -8.50 -1.09 12.13
N GLY A 136 -9.06 -1.47 13.26
CA GLY A 136 -10.42 -1.06 13.54
C GLY A 136 -10.94 -1.51 14.88
N ARG A 137 -12.23 -1.28 15.07
CA ARG A 137 -13.00 -1.66 16.23
C ARG A 137 -14.01 -2.71 15.83
N GLN A 138 -14.13 -3.70 16.66
CA GLN A 138 -15.15 -4.71 16.55
C GLN A 138 -16.26 -4.42 17.56
N VAL A 139 -17.49 -4.44 17.07
CA VAL A 139 -18.69 -4.25 17.90
C VAL A 139 -19.53 -5.53 17.80
N GLY A 140 -19.85 -6.11 18.95
CA GLY A 140 -20.62 -7.35 19.04
C GLY A 140 -19.81 -8.55 19.57
N PHE A 141 -20.52 -9.65 19.78
CA PHE A 141 -19.91 -10.91 20.22
C PHE A 141 -19.36 -11.67 19.00
N MET A 142 -18.06 -11.53 18.74
CA MET A 142 -17.36 -12.39 17.78
C MET A 142 -16.04 -12.86 18.37
N PHE A 143 -15.82 -14.15 18.26
CA PHE A 143 -14.59 -14.75 18.75
C PHE A 143 -13.42 -14.64 17.77
N SER A 144 -13.64 -14.50 16.49
CA SER A 144 -12.64 -14.12 15.48
C SER A 144 -13.26 -13.98 14.10
N ILE A 145 -12.96 -12.90 13.40
CA ILE A 145 -13.14 -12.82 11.96
C ILE A 145 -11.82 -13.27 11.34
N ASP A 146 -11.85 -14.37 10.64
CA ASP A 146 -10.74 -14.75 9.78
C ASP A 146 -10.89 -13.99 8.46
N LEU A 147 -10.07 -12.96 8.29
CA LEU A 147 -10.02 -12.17 7.08
C LEU A 147 -9.26 -12.88 5.95
N SER A 148 -8.68 -14.05 6.21
CA SER A 148 -8.08 -14.87 5.17
C SER A 148 -9.15 -15.42 4.25
N GLY A 149 -8.95 -15.26 2.96
CA GLY A 149 -9.96 -15.62 1.95
C GLY A 149 -10.97 -14.51 1.69
N MET A 150 -10.80 -13.33 2.27
CA MET A 150 -11.60 -12.16 1.93
C MET A 150 -11.47 -11.81 0.46
N VAL A 151 -12.59 -11.70 -0.23
CA VAL A 151 -12.64 -11.27 -1.64
C VAL A 151 -13.06 -9.81 -1.69
N ILE A 152 -12.25 -8.99 -2.33
CA ILE A 152 -12.61 -7.60 -2.62
C ILE A 152 -12.84 -7.45 -4.11
N SER A 153 -13.91 -6.75 -4.47
CA SER A 153 -14.26 -6.43 -5.86
C SER A 153 -14.64 -4.96 -5.97
N LEU A 154 -14.10 -4.29 -6.97
CA LEU A 154 -14.57 -2.96 -7.37
C LEU A 154 -16.01 -3.05 -7.85
N GLN A 155 -16.84 -2.13 -7.38
CA GLN A 155 -18.17 -1.94 -7.93
C GLN A 155 -18.05 -0.93 -9.09
N GLY A 156 -18.40 -1.37 -10.28
CA GLY A 156 -18.46 -0.54 -11.47
C GLY A 156 -19.75 0.27 -11.53
#